data_507c31f7054626d5b817128010294007
#
_entry.id   507c31f7054626d5b817128010294007
#
_cell.length_a   1.000
_cell.length_b   1.000
_cell.length_c   1.000
_cell.angle_alpha   90.00
_cell.angle_beta   90.00
_cell.angle_gamma   90.00
#
_symmetry.space_group_name_H-M   'P 1'
#
loop_
_entity.id
_entity.type
_entity.pdbx_description
1 polymer ?
#
loop_
_entity_poly.entity_id
_entity_poly.type
_entity_poly.pdbx_seq_one_letter_code
_entity_poly.pdbx_strand_id
1 'polypeptide(L)'
;MFQYTLYGDGIHDDTAAIQERIDSGACEVALPVPEKHYLISKPLTIPSNFKLKLPRYAVIRLADGANCLMLQNKTVLRDEPDPNVFYYGRFSASRAHTCHDFEIEGGIWDFNNQNQEANPIQTGHFDDRYYLGHVMCFYNVRNFRLSNLTIKDPANFCVTVDTGSYFTVENITFDFNFGNPIAVNMDGIHLNGNCHYGVIRNLQGACYDDLVALNAHEGTRGDITNIQIDGVFAENCHSAVRLLTVEEKVEHIHISNVYGTYYQYCIGFTKYYPGETTGYFGAISLDNIHAAKSFRLPIQEAHMQNKTRHFPLIWMQDGTVVKNLSIEHFHRREYVNPIDTIRVDKGACVEQLWILDLSLENHTQSHCPKLTNHGTIQTLRTEGLPAEEIENTGVIVNLRCT
;
A
#
# COMPACT_ATOMS: atom_id res chain seq x y z
N MET A 1 -30.06 -27.46 -1.85
CA MET A 1 -30.59 -26.65 -0.73
C MET A 1 -29.41 -26.42 0.20
N PHE A 2 -29.16 -25.18 0.60
CA PHE A 2 -28.05 -24.86 1.54
C PHE A 2 -28.38 -25.37 2.94
N GLN A 3 -27.37 -25.87 3.62
CA GLN A 3 -27.50 -26.40 4.99
C GLN A 3 -27.57 -25.26 6.03
N TYR A 4 -26.81 -24.17 5.78
CA TYR A 4 -26.71 -23.07 6.74
C TYR A 4 -27.59 -21.88 6.35
N THR A 5 -28.24 -21.30 7.34
CA THR A 5 -29.03 -20.08 7.16
C THR A 5 -28.12 -18.87 7.08
N LEU A 6 -28.35 -17.99 6.10
CA LEU A 6 -27.72 -16.70 5.99
C LEU A 6 -28.60 -15.66 6.71
N TYR A 7 -28.14 -15.15 7.83
CA TYR A 7 -28.93 -14.28 8.71
C TYR A 7 -28.81 -12.80 8.32
N GLY A 8 -27.58 -12.29 8.28
CA GLY A 8 -27.33 -10.87 8.01
C GLY A 8 -27.90 -9.91 9.06
N ASP A 9 -28.20 -10.42 10.26
CA ASP A 9 -28.85 -9.67 11.35
C ASP A 9 -27.84 -9.01 12.31
N GLY A 10 -26.53 -9.23 12.09
CA GLY A 10 -25.45 -8.70 12.92
C GLY A 10 -25.31 -9.36 14.29
N ILE A 11 -25.93 -10.51 14.49
CA ILE A 11 -25.92 -11.27 15.77
C ILE A 11 -25.43 -12.69 15.53
N HIS A 12 -26.01 -13.37 14.53
CA HIS A 12 -25.63 -14.73 14.20
C HIS A 12 -24.42 -14.76 13.28
N ASP A 13 -23.57 -15.76 13.47
CA ASP A 13 -22.38 -15.97 12.64
C ASP A 13 -22.79 -16.51 11.26
N ASP A 14 -22.53 -15.71 10.23
CA ASP A 14 -22.83 -16.03 8.82
C ASP A 14 -21.67 -16.75 8.12
N THR A 15 -20.52 -16.98 8.78
CA THR A 15 -19.33 -17.56 8.14
C THR A 15 -19.61 -18.83 7.38
N ALA A 16 -20.24 -19.82 8.05
CA ALA A 16 -20.54 -21.12 7.46
C ALA A 16 -21.52 -20.98 6.29
N ALA A 17 -22.52 -20.11 6.41
CA ALA A 17 -23.53 -19.88 5.40
C ALA A 17 -22.95 -19.20 4.14
N ILE A 18 -22.01 -18.28 4.30
CA ILE A 18 -21.33 -17.63 3.18
C ILE A 18 -20.34 -18.60 2.54
N GLN A 19 -19.55 -19.33 3.35
CA GLN A 19 -18.57 -20.29 2.83
C GLN A 19 -19.24 -21.43 2.07
N GLU A 20 -20.37 -21.95 2.54
CA GLU A 20 -21.14 -22.97 1.83
C GLU A 20 -21.57 -22.51 0.43
N ARG A 21 -21.95 -21.23 0.30
CA ARG A 21 -22.29 -20.65 -1.01
C ARG A 21 -21.06 -20.53 -1.90
N ILE A 22 -19.94 -20.12 -1.37
CA ILE A 22 -18.65 -20.06 -2.09
C ILE A 22 -18.26 -21.46 -2.57
N ASP A 23 -18.43 -22.48 -1.74
CA ASP A 23 -18.07 -23.87 -2.03
C ASP A 23 -19.12 -24.64 -2.85
N SER A 24 -20.23 -24.00 -3.23
CA SER A 24 -21.32 -24.63 -3.96
C SER A 24 -20.96 -25.09 -5.39
N GLY A 25 -19.82 -24.65 -5.90
CA GLY A 25 -19.42 -24.88 -7.30
C GLY A 25 -19.96 -23.84 -8.29
N ALA A 26 -20.73 -22.86 -7.82
CA ALA A 26 -21.13 -21.73 -8.65
C ALA A 26 -19.94 -20.84 -8.98
N CYS A 27 -19.87 -20.34 -10.22
CA CYS A 27 -18.82 -19.40 -10.63
C CYS A 27 -19.08 -17.96 -10.12
N GLU A 28 -20.27 -17.66 -9.65
CA GLU A 28 -20.63 -16.38 -9.03
C GLU A 28 -21.55 -16.59 -7.84
N VAL A 29 -21.24 -15.93 -6.74
CA VAL A 29 -22.09 -15.82 -5.55
C VAL A 29 -22.36 -14.34 -5.28
N ALA A 30 -23.63 -13.94 -5.45
CA ALA A 30 -24.13 -12.65 -5.06
C ALA A 30 -24.86 -12.74 -3.72
N LEU A 31 -24.33 -12.07 -2.69
CA LEU A 31 -25.01 -12.01 -1.40
C LEU A 31 -26.14 -10.97 -1.45
N PRO A 32 -27.29 -11.23 -0.83
CA PRO A 32 -28.38 -10.24 -0.72
C PRO A 32 -27.98 -9.06 0.18
N VAL A 33 -28.81 -8.04 0.23
CA VAL A 33 -28.67 -6.97 1.24
C VAL A 33 -28.98 -7.57 2.62
N PRO A 34 -28.05 -7.49 3.60
CA PRO A 34 -28.32 -7.96 4.94
C PRO A 34 -29.33 -7.06 5.66
N GLU A 35 -30.02 -7.58 6.67
CA GLU A 35 -30.92 -6.77 7.51
C GLU A 35 -30.13 -5.67 8.25
N LYS A 36 -28.97 -6.04 8.81
CA LYS A 36 -28.03 -5.12 9.45
C LYS A 36 -26.63 -5.27 8.83
N HIS A 37 -25.93 -6.36 9.15
CA HIS A 37 -24.65 -6.72 8.57
C HIS A 37 -24.42 -8.22 8.69
N TYR A 38 -23.58 -8.76 7.81
CA TYR A 38 -23.06 -10.12 7.97
C TYR A 38 -21.99 -10.14 9.04
N LEU A 39 -22.03 -11.10 9.94
CA LEU A 39 -21.03 -11.33 10.96
C LEU A 39 -20.21 -12.56 10.58
N ILE A 40 -18.87 -12.44 10.54
CA ILE A 40 -17.99 -13.57 10.27
C ILE A 40 -16.98 -13.76 11.38
N SER A 41 -16.72 -15.00 11.78
CA SER A 41 -15.75 -15.34 12.84
C SER A 41 -14.53 -16.12 12.34
N LYS A 42 -14.49 -16.45 11.06
CA LYS A 42 -13.40 -17.17 10.40
C LYS A 42 -13.16 -16.62 9.01
N PRO A 43 -11.95 -16.78 8.44
CA PRO A 43 -11.66 -16.36 7.08
C PRO A 43 -12.59 -17.01 6.06
N LEU A 44 -13.14 -16.21 5.17
CA LEU A 44 -13.74 -16.70 3.95
C LEU A 44 -12.65 -17.08 2.96
N THR A 45 -12.76 -18.22 2.31
CA THR A 45 -11.75 -18.76 1.41
C THR A 45 -12.31 -18.94 0.01
N ILE A 46 -11.73 -18.22 -0.96
CA ILE A 46 -12.21 -18.24 -2.34
C ILE A 46 -11.43 -19.22 -3.22
N PRO A 47 -12.12 -19.90 -4.18
CA PRO A 47 -11.49 -20.73 -5.19
C PRO A 47 -11.07 -19.93 -6.43
N SER A 48 -10.42 -20.60 -7.39
CA SER A 48 -10.27 -20.10 -8.76
C SER A 48 -11.60 -20.07 -9.54
N ASN A 49 -11.66 -19.30 -10.62
CA ASN A 49 -12.82 -19.17 -11.51
C ASN A 49 -14.09 -18.74 -10.75
N PHE A 50 -13.96 -17.71 -9.93
CA PHE A 50 -15.01 -17.38 -8.98
C PHE A 50 -15.21 -15.86 -8.83
N LYS A 51 -16.46 -15.45 -8.64
CA LYS A 51 -16.80 -14.08 -8.29
C LYS A 51 -17.64 -14.03 -7.02
N LEU A 52 -17.18 -13.24 -6.04
CA LEU A 52 -17.98 -12.85 -4.87
C LEU A 52 -18.47 -11.42 -5.04
N LYS A 53 -19.78 -11.23 -4.96
CA LYS A 53 -20.41 -9.93 -5.08
C LYS A 53 -21.24 -9.59 -3.85
N LEU A 54 -20.97 -8.42 -3.26
CA LEU A 54 -21.79 -7.81 -2.22
C LEU A 54 -22.42 -6.53 -2.74
N PRO A 55 -23.62 -6.16 -2.31
CA PRO A 55 -24.16 -4.83 -2.54
C PRO A 55 -23.17 -3.77 -2.01
N ARG A 56 -23.02 -2.66 -2.72
CA ARG A 56 -21.97 -1.63 -2.45
C ARG A 56 -21.84 -1.24 -0.96
N TYR A 57 -22.96 -1.12 -0.27
CA TYR A 57 -23.00 -0.66 1.12
C TYR A 57 -23.41 -1.76 2.12
N ALA A 58 -23.45 -3.01 1.69
CA ALA A 58 -23.63 -4.14 2.61
C ALA A 58 -22.38 -4.28 3.46
N VAL A 59 -22.56 -4.32 4.78
CA VAL A 59 -21.46 -4.49 5.72
C VAL A 59 -21.24 -5.97 5.97
N ILE A 60 -19.99 -6.40 5.88
CA ILE A 60 -19.49 -7.66 6.40
C ILE A 60 -18.47 -7.33 7.50
N ARG A 61 -18.73 -7.79 8.72
CA ARG A 61 -17.98 -7.41 9.90
C ARG A 61 -17.33 -8.63 10.55
N LEU A 62 -16.08 -8.46 10.98
CA LEU A 62 -15.39 -9.47 11.77
C LEU A 62 -15.94 -9.49 13.18
N ALA A 63 -16.27 -10.68 13.68
CA ALA A 63 -16.80 -10.88 15.03
C ALA A 63 -15.78 -10.47 16.10
N ASP A 64 -16.26 -10.02 17.25
CA ASP A 64 -15.42 -9.64 18.38
C ASP A 64 -14.51 -10.81 18.80
N GLY A 65 -13.21 -10.54 18.92
CA GLY A 65 -12.22 -11.53 19.33
C GLY A 65 -11.93 -12.64 18.31
N ALA A 66 -12.38 -12.52 17.07
CA ALA A 66 -12.12 -13.53 16.04
C ALA A 66 -10.64 -13.61 15.63
N ASN A 67 -9.91 -12.47 15.65
CA ASN A 67 -8.47 -12.39 15.46
C ASN A 67 -7.98 -13.16 14.22
N CYS A 68 -8.62 -12.96 13.08
CA CYS A 68 -8.28 -13.66 11.84
C CYS A 68 -8.45 -12.77 10.61
N LEU A 69 -7.96 -13.22 9.46
CA LEU A 69 -8.25 -12.61 8.18
C LEU A 69 -9.76 -12.65 7.89
N MET A 70 -10.27 -11.70 7.13
CA MET A 70 -11.66 -11.75 6.66
C MET A 70 -11.79 -12.54 5.36
N LEU A 71 -10.82 -12.38 4.44
CA LEU A 71 -10.86 -13.03 3.13
C LEU A 71 -9.47 -13.50 2.71
N GLN A 72 -9.40 -14.70 2.14
CA GLN A 72 -8.19 -15.27 1.58
C GLN A 72 -8.50 -16.17 0.38
N ASN A 73 -7.49 -16.50 -0.43
CA ASN A 73 -7.62 -17.54 -1.44
C ASN A 73 -7.15 -18.92 -0.91
N LYS A 74 -7.55 -20.00 -1.58
CA LYS A 74 -7.28 -21.40 -1.13
C LYS A 74 -5.80 -21.75 -1.01
N THR A 75 -4.90 -20.98 -1.62
CA THR A 75 -3.46 -21.23 -1.49
C THR A 75 -2.84 -20.61 -0.24
N VAL A 76 -3.57 -19.78 0.49
CA VAL A 76 -3.15 -19.27 1.78
C VAL A 76 -3.38 -20.34 2.85
N LEU A 77 -2.37 -21.18 3.05
CA LEU A 77 -2.36 -22.18 4.10
C LEU A 77 -1.41 -21.72 5.22
N ARG A 78 -1.82 -21.91 6.46
CA ARG A 78 -1.04 -21.52 7.64
C ARG A 78 -0.27 -22.69 8.25
N ASP A 79 0.20 -23.63 7.43
CA ASP A 79 0.94 -24.78 7.92
C ASP A 79 2.37 -24.37 8.35
N GLU A 80 3.38 -25.08 8.09
CA GLU A 80 4.75 -24.77 8.52
C GLU A 80 5.30 -23.46 7.89
N PRO A 81 6.09 -22.64 8.62
CA PRO A 81 6.72 -21.45 8.08
C PRO A 81 7.62 -21.76 6.88
N ASP A 82 7.42 -21.08 5.75
CA ASP A 82 8.37 -21.13 4.63
C ASP A 82 9.59 -20.24 4.98
N PRO A 83 10.82 -20.81 5.09
CA PRO A 83 12.00 -20.03 5.43
C PRO A 83 12.40 -19.00 4.35
N ASN A 84 11.82 -19.09 3.14
CA ASN A 84 12.07 -18.12 2.08
C ASN A 84 11.12 -16.95 2.10
N VAL A 85 10.17 -16.94 3.01
CA VAL A 85 9.18 -15.86 3.16
C VAL A 85 9.57 -14.99 4.33
N PHE A 86 9.76 -13.71 4.07
CA PHE A 86 10.25 -12.75 5.04
C PHE A 86 9.10 -11.97 5.69
N TYR A 87 9.20 -11.75 7.01
CA TYR A 87 8.39 -10.87 7.82
C TYR A 87 6.93 -11.34 8.01
N TYR A 88 5.96 -10.84 7.29
CA TYR A 88 4.54 -11.19 7.46
C TYR A 88 4.10 -12.41 6.68
N GLY A 89 4.94 -12.92 5.86
CA GLY A 89 4.63 -13.98 4.93
C GLY A 89 5.04 -15.36 5.43
N ARG A 90 4.90 -15.66 6.69
CA ARG A 90 5.05 -17.03 7.19
C ARG A 90 3.80 -17.84 6.84
N PHE A 91 3.44 -17.77 5.58
CA PHE A 91 2.45 -18.67 5.02
C PHE A 91 3.17 -19.87 4.42
N SER A 92 2.86 -21.05 4.85
CA SER A 92 3.09 -22.16 3.98
C SER A 92 2.05 -22.07 2.88
N ALA A 93 2.52 -21.80 1.68
CA ALA A 93 1.66 -21.82 0.53
C ALA A 93 2.18 -22.86 -0.43
N SER A 94 1.31 -23.68 -0.93
CA SER A 94 1.65 -24.55 -2.04
C SER A 94 1.94 -23.70 -3.27
N ARG A 95 3.21 -23.44 -3.55
CA ARG A 95 3.64 -22.82 -4.82
C ARG A 95 3.22 -23.63 -6.05
N ALA A 96 2.75 -24.86 -5.84
CA ALA A 96 2.29 -25.75 -6.91
C ALA A 96 0.92 -25.37 -7.49
N HIS A 97 0.13 -24.56 -6.78
CA HIS A 97 -1.22 -24.22 -7.22
C HIS A 97 -1.45 -22.71 -7.19
N THR A 98 -1.52 -22.11 -8.37
CA THR A 98 -1.92 -20.71 -8.52
C THR A 98 -3.44 -20.60 -8.44
N CYS A 99 -3.95 -19.71 -7.59
CA CYS A 99 -5.36 -19.33 -7.61
C CYS A 99 -5.55 -18.24 -8.68
N HIS A 100 -6.52 -18.43 -9.57
CA HIS A 100 -6.65 -17.56 -10.74
C HIS A 100 -8.10 -17.30 -11.13
N ASP A 101 -8.31 -16.25 -11.94
CA ASP A 101 -9.60 -15.90 -12.52
C ASP A 101 -10.66 -15.67 -11.44
N PHE A 102 -10.43 -14.71 -10.54
CA PHE A 102 -11.41 -14.38 -9.52
C PHE A 102 -11.67 -12.87 -9.39
N GLU A 103 -12.87 -12.55 -8.93
CA GLU A 103 -13.26 -11.16 -8.64
C GLU A 103 -13.91 -11.05 -7.27
N ILE A 104 -13.61 -9.96 -6.56
CA ILE A 104 -14.32 -9.52 -5.35
C ILE A 104 -14.89 -8.14 -5.64
N GLU A 105 -16.20 -8.01 -5.54
CA GLU A 105 -16.90 -6.78 -5.85
C GLU A 105 -17.82 -6.33 -4.72
N GLY A 106 -17.67 -5.08 -4.29
CA GLY A 106 -18.60 -4.43 -3.37
C GLY A 106 -18.42 -4.76 -1.90
N GLY A 107 -19.28 -4.19 -1.09
CA GLY A 107 -19.33 -4.35 0.35
C GLY A 107 -18.42 -3.38 1.13
N ILE A 108 -18.77 -3.24 2.41
CA ILE A 108 -17.96 -2.59 3.43
C ILE A 108 -17.38 -3.70 4.30
N TRP A 109 -16.07 -3.90 4.21
CA TRP A 109 -15.32 -4.91 4.93
C TRP A 109 -14.79 -4.31 6.24
N ASP A 110 -15.56 -4.46 7.31
CA ASP A 110 -15.28 -3.91 8.63
C ASP A 110 -14.50 -4.91 9.47
N PHE A 111 -13.19 -4.66 9.63
CA PHE A 111 -12.32 -5.52 10.41
C PHE A 111 -12.56 -5.41 11.92
N ASN A 112 -13.23 -4.34 12.36
CA ASN A 112 -13.61 -4.20 13.78
C ASN A 112 -12.40 -4.24 14.73
N ASN A 113 -11.32 -3.52 14.38
CA ASN A 113 -10.04 -3.61 15.09
C ASN A 113 -10.11 -3.33 16.58
N GLN A 114 -11.07 -2.52 17.03
CA GLN A 114 -11.24 -2.19 18.45
C GLN A 114 -11.62 -3.40 19.32
N ASN A 115 -12.21 -4.42 18.72
CA ASN A 115 -12.63 -5.66 19.36
C ASN A 115 -11.78 -6.87 18.95
N GLN A 116 -10.61 -6.63 18.34
CA GLN A 116 -9.59 -7.63 18.05
C GLN A 116 -8.39 -7.45 18.98
N GLU A 117 -7.49 -8.41 19.01
CA GLU A 117 -6.19 -8.22 19.63
C GLU A 117 -5.44 -7.07 18.98
N ALA A 118 -4.65 -6.35 19.76
CA ALA A 118 -3.84 -5.27 19.25
C ALA A 118 -2.87 -5.75 18.16
N ASN A 119 -2.51 -4.83 17.23
CA ASN A 119 -1.55 -5.14 16.19
C ASN A 119 -0.29 -5.78 16.79
N PRO A 120 0.06 -6.97 16.34
CA PRO A 120 1.13 -7.79 16.89
C PRO A 120 2.51 -7.12 16.92
N ILE A 121 2.80 -6.32 15.92
CA ILE A 121 4.06 -5.59 15.81
C ILE A 121 4.25 -4.63 16.98
N GLN A 122 3.17 -4.09 17.50
CA GLN A 122 3.20 -3.11 18.60
C GLN A 122 3.37 -3.73 19.96
N THR A 123 2.84 -4.93 20.15
CA THR A 123 2.79 -5.57 21.46
C THR A 123 3.96 -6.49 21.73
N GLY A 124 4.71 -6.90 20.70
CA GLY A 124 5.82 -7.85 20.80
C GLY A 124 5.42 -9.28 21.22
N HIS A 125 4.13 -9.56 21.31
CA HIS A 125 3.59 -10.84 21.76
C HIS A 125 2.89 -11.64 20.68
N PHE A 126 2.97 -11.20 19.45
CA PHE A 126 2.24 -11.79 18.36
C PHE A 126 2.89 -13.08 17.85
N ASP A 127 2.06 -14.10 17.73
CA ASP A 127 2.38 -15.27 16.95
C ASP A 127 1.70 -15.17 15.58
N ASP A 128 2.46 -14.75 14.59
CA ASP A 128 2.02 -14.57 13.21
C ASP A 128 1.52 -15.83 12.51
N ARG A 129 1.77 -17.00 13.09
CA ARG A 129 1.22 -18.28 12.63
C ARG A 129 -0.30 -18.36 12.77
N TYR A 130 -0.87 -17.60 13.71
CA TYR A 130 -2.30 -17.69 14.04
C TYR A 130 -3.10 -16.44 13.66
N TYR A 131 -2.46 -15.28 13.65
CA TYR A 131 -3.15 -14.02 13.38
C TYR A 131 -2.24 -13.00 12.71
N LEU A 132 -2.57 -12.60 11.49
CA LEU A 132 -1.82 -11.62 10.72
C LEU A 132 -2.35 -10.19 10.84
N GLY A 133 -3.61 -10.01 11.26
CA GLY A 133 -4.23 -8.70 11.37
C GLY A 133 -4.56 -8.03 10.03
N HIS A 134 -4.39 -8.72 8.91
CA HIS A 134 -4.77 -8.24 7.58
C HIS A 134 -6.26 -8.42 7.33
N VAL A 135 -6.88 -7.53 6.55
CA VAL A 135 -8.29 -7.70 6.17
C VAL A 135 -8.40 -8.76 5.08
N MET A 136 -7.62 -8.63 4.01
CA MET A 136 -7.59 -9.58 2.89
C MET A 136 -6.15 -9.99 2.59
N CYS A 137 -5.94 -11.28 2.29
CA CYS A 137 -4.63 -11.79 1.93
C CYS A 137 -4.73 -12.75 0.74
N PHE A 138 -4.00 -12.44 -0.32
CA PHE A 138 -3.94 -13.23 -1.54
C PHE A 138 -2.50 -13.67 -1.81
N TYR A 139 -2.31 -14.96 -1.94
CA TYR A 139 -1.00 -15.54 -2.20
C TYR A 139 -1.02 -16.38 -3.48
N ASN A 140 0.02 -16.22 -4.31
CA ASN A 140 0.20 -16.92 -5.58
C ASN A 140 -1.07 -16.83 -6.45
N VAL A 141 -1.39 -15.61 -6.87
CA VAL A 141 -2.65 -15.29 -7.55
C VAL A 141 -2.41 -14.72 -8.94
N ARG A 142 -3.33 -15.03 -9.85
CA ARG A 142 -3.25 -14.54 -11.22
C ARG A 142 -4.61 -14.19 -11.78
N ASN A 143 -4.66 -13.14 -12.58
CA ASN A 143 -5.88 -12.66 -13.24
C ASN A 143 -7.02 -12.45 -12.25
N PHE A 144 -6.88 -11.43 -11.41
CA PHE A 144 -7.89 -11.14 -10.40
C PHE A 144 -8.28 -9.66 -10.38
N ARG A 145 -9.44 -9.41 -9.82
CA ARG A 145 -9.97 -8.05 -9.66
C ARG A 145 -10.58 -7.84 -8.28
N LEU A 146 -10.22 -6.72 -7.64
CA LEU A 146 -10.86 -6.21 -6.44
C LEU A 146 -11.49 -4.86 -6.80
N SER A 147 -12.79 -4.69 -6.61
CA SER A 147 -13.45 -3.48 -7.07
C SER A 147 -14.61 -3.03 -6.20
N ASN A 148 -14.78 -1.70 -6.11
CA ASN A 148 -15.91 -1.09 -5.44
C ASN A 148 -16.03 -1.46 -3.95
N LEU A 149 -14.92 -1.64 -3.25
CA LEU A 149 -14.87 -2.00 -1.85
C LEU A 149 -14.77 -0.76 -0.96
N THR A 150 -15.29 -0.86 0.26
CA THR A 150 -14.85 -0.03 1.37
C THR A 150 -14.17 -0.93 2.38
N ILE A 151 -12.94 -0.59 2.80
CA ILE A 151 -12.22 -1.30 3.85
C ILE A 151 -12.19 -0.42 5.08
N LYS A 152 -12.62 -0.99 6.19
CA LYS A 152 -12.87 -0.25 7.41
C LYS A 152 -12.10 -0.83 8.58
N ASP A 153 -11.46 0.06 9.34
CA ASP A 153 -10.86 -0.21 10.65
C ASP A 153 -9.97 -1.46 10.72
N PRO A 154 -8.91 -1.57 9.87
CA PRO A 154 -7.98 -2.70 9.90
C PRO A 154 -7.11 -2.67 11.16
N ALA A 155 -6.55 -3.82 11.55
CA ALA A 155 -5.52 -3.86 12.59
C ALA A 155 -4.08 -3.79 12.03
N ASN A 156 -3.92 -4.14 10.77
CA ASN A 156 -2.67 -4.11 10.02
C ASN A 156 -2.97 -3.80 8.54
N PHE A 157 -2.26 -4.36 7.58
CA PHE A 157 -2.50 -4.14 6.15
C PHE A 157 -3.93 -4.50 5.73
N CYS A 158 -4.51 -3.72 4.84
CA CYS A 158 -5.85 -4.00 4.34
C CYS A 158 -5.85 -5.13 3.32
N VAL A 159 -5.20 -4.91 2.19
CA VAL A 159 -5.12 -5.90 1.11
C VAL A 159 -3.66 -6.23 0.89
N THR A 160 -3.29 -7.46 1.17
CA THR A 160 -1.96 -7.98 0.88
C THR A 160 -2.02 -8.91 -0.32
N VAL A 161 -1.15 -8.67 -1.29
CA VAL A 161 -0.93 -9.54 -2.44
C VAL A 161 0.53 -9.96 -2.44
N ASP A 162 0.76 -11.26 -2.35
CA ASP A 162 2.09 -11.86 -2.41
C ASP A 162 2.18 -12.79 -3.61
N THR A 163 3.11 -12.53 -4.52
CA THR A 163 3.22 -13.27 -5.78
C THR A 163 1.93 -13.16 -6.62
N GLY A 164 1.71 -11.98 -7.19
CA GLY A 164 0.50 -11.65 -7.95
C GLY A 164 0.78 -11.22 -9.38
N SER A 165 -0.05 -11.61 -10.34
CA SER A 165 0.10 -11.15 -11.72
C SER A 165 -1.23 -10.94 -12.45
N TYR A 166 -1.23 -9.97 -13.39
CA TYR A 166 -2.39 -9.61 -14.21
C TYR A 166 -3.61 -9.26 -13.35
N PHE A 167 -3.52 -8.21 -12.56
CA PHE A 167 -4.57 -7.83 -11.63
C PHE A 167 -5.04 -6.38 -11.79
N THR A 168 -6.26 -6.16 -11.32
CA THR A 168 -6.84 -4.82 -11.17
C THR A 168 -7.39 -4.64 -9.76
N VAL A 169 -6.97 -3.57 -9.09
CA VAL A 169 -7.53 -3.11 -7.80
C VAL A 169 -8.06 -1.70 -8.02
N GLU A 170 -9.37 -1.50 -7.88
CA GLU A 170 -9.95 -0.23 -8.27
C GLU A 170 -11.16 0.20 -7.44
N ASN A 171 -11.37 1.51 -7.35
CA ASN A 171 -12.51 2.11 -6.65
C ASN A 171 -12.59 1.64 -5.19
N ILE A 172 -11.47 1.74 -4.47
CA ILE A 172 -11.39 1.35 -3.06
C ILE A 172 -11.48 2.60 -2.19
N THR A 173 -12.32 2.54 -1.17
CA THR A 173 -12.38 3.56 -0.11
C THR A 173 -11.79 2.99 1.17
N PHE A 174 -10.86 3.72 1.78
CA PHE A 174 -10.27 3.43 3.08
C PHE A 174 -10.92 4.32 4.14
N ASP A 175 -11.63 3.72 5.08
CA ASP A 175 -12.32 4.39 6.19
C ASP A 175 -11.76 3.86 7.51
N PHE A 176 -10.64 4.47 7.95
CA PHE A 176 -9.84 3.98 9.06
C PHE A 176 -10.02 4.83 10.31
N ASN A 177 -10.22 4.18 11.44
CA ASN A 177 -9.96 4.76 12.74
C ASN A 177 -8.45 4.73 13.05
N PHE A 178 -8.05 5.15 14.26
CA PHE A 178 -6.64 5.18 14.67
C PHE A 178 -6.08 3.83 15.12
N GLY A 179 -6.73 2.72 14.82
CA GLY A 179 -6.26 1.39 15.16
C GLY A 179 -6.52 0.97 16.62
N ASN A 180 -5.94 -0.18 17.01
CA ASN A 180 -5.98 -0.74 18.34
C ASN A 180 -4.60 -1.36 18.68
N PRO A 181 -3.82 -0.80 19.60
CA PRO A 181 -4.08 0.42 20.39
C PRO A 181 -3.71 1.72 19.70
N ILE A 182 -2.90 1.68 18.63
CA ILE A 182 -2.45 2.85 17.87
C ILE A 182 -2.38 2.57 16.37
N ALA A 183 -2.39 3.63 15.57
CA ALA A 183 -2.29 3.56 14.12
C ALA A 183 -0.84 3.25 13.68
N VAL A 184 -0.57 1.99 13.35
CA VAL A 184 0.73 1.50 12.87
C VAL A 184 0.54 0.39 11.85
N ASN A 185 1.35 0.37 10.79
CA ASN A 185 1.28 -0.63 9.72
C ASN A 185 -0.14 -0.82 9.15
N MET A 186 -0.90 0.25 9.05
CA MET A 186 -2.25 0.22 8.50
C MET A 186 -2.19 0.66 7.02
N ASP A 187 -1.53 -0.18 6.20
CA ASP A 187 -1.41 0.05 4.75
C ASP A 187 -2.76 -0.13 4.04
N GLY A 188 -2.91 0.53 2.92
CA GLY A 188 -4.04 0.30 2.03
C GLY A 188 -3.84 -0.96 1.17
N ILE A 189 -3.17 -0.84 0.04
CA ILE A 189 -2.82 -1.95 -0.86
C ILE A 189 -1.34 -2.26 -0.70
N HIS A 190 -1.04 -3.44 -0.21
CA HIS A 190 0.32 -3.89 0.06
C HIS A 190 0.70 -5.03 -0.89
N LEU A 191 1.62 -4.75 -1.82
CA LEU A 191 2.19 -5.76 -2.70
C LEU A 191 3.54 -6.22 -2.14
N ASN A 192 3.63 -7.49 -1.82
CA ASN A 192 4.89 -8.17 -1.57
C ASN A 192 5.61 -8.52 -2.89
N GLY A 193 6.79 -9.12 -2.81
CA GLY A 193 7.58 -9.48 -3.98
C GLY A 193 6.87 -10.40 -4.98
N ASN A 194 7.41 -10.46 -6.19
CA ASN A 194 6.87 -11.20 -7.35
C ASN A 194 5.50 -10.72 -7.83
N CYS A 195 5.23 -9.42 -7.76
CA CYS A 195 4.01 -8.83 -8.29
C CYS A 195 4.25 -8.15 -9.64
N HIS A 196 3.45 -8.52 -10.65
CA HIS A 196 3.68 -8.09 -12.03
C HIS A 196 2.38 -7.78 -12.79
N TYR A 197 2.43 -6.81 -13.71
CA TYR A 197 1.33 -6.48 -14.61
C TYR A 197 0.04 -6.13 -13.86
N GLY A 198 0.13 -5.16 -12.96
CA GLY A 198 -0.97 -4.70 -12.11
C GLY A 198 -1.46 -3.30 -12.44
N VAL A 199 -2.76 -3.09 -12.27
CA VAL A 199 -3.38 -1.76 -12.30
C VAL A 199 -4.05 -1.51 -10.95
N ILE A 200 -3.67 -0.41 -10.29
CA ILE A 200 -4.26 0.06 -9.04
C ILE A 200 -4.80 1.46 -9.31
N ARG A 201 -6.11 1.69 -9.13
CA ARG A 201 -6.67 2.99 -9.49
C ARG A 201 -7.89 3.42 -8.67
N ASN A 202 -8.10 4.75 -8.62
CA ASN A 202 -9.22 5.38 -7.92
C ASN A 202 -9.31 4.97 -6.44
N LEU A 203 -8.24 5.23 -5.70
CA LEU A 203 -8.17 5.01 -4.26
C LEU A 203 -8.56 6.28 -3.51
N GLN A 204 -9.39 6.17 -2.49
CA GLN A 204 -9.87 7.29 -1.69
C GLN A 204 -9.73 7.02 -0.19
N GLY A 205 -9.42 8.07 0.58
CA GLY A 205 -9.27 8.01 2.02
C GLY A 205 -7.82 8.03 2.47
N ALA A 206 -7.59 8.02 3.77
CA ALA A 206 -6.27 8.07 4.37
C ALA A 206 -5.96 6.77 5.12
N CYS A 207 -4.73 6.36 5.08
CA CYS A 207 -4.20 5.27 5.88
C CYS A 207 -3.10 5.78 6.83
N TYR A 208 -2.68 4.93 7.75
CA TYR A 208 -1.69 5.27 8.76
C TYR A 208 -0.37 4.51 8.58
N ASP A 209 -0.13 4.07 7.34
CA ASP A 209 1.15 3.71 6.76
C ASP A 209 1.07 4.00 5.24
N ASP A 210 1.57 3.15 4.36
CA ASP A 210 1.59 3.42 2.93
C ASP A 210 0.22 3.11 2.28
N LEU A 211 -0.39 4.08 1.58
CA LEU A 211 -1.68 3.81 0.91
C LEU A 211 -1.51 2.75 -0.18
N VAL A 212 -0.39 2.79 -0.89
CA VAL A 212 0.08 1.73 -1.78
C VAL A 212 1.53 1.42 -1.46
N ALA A 213 1.82 0.21 -1.02
CA ALA A 213 3.16 -0.29 -0.79
C ALA A 213 3.57 -1.29 -1.89
N LEU A 214 4.70 -1.03 -2.56
CA LEU A 214 5.34 -1.93 -3.51
C LEU A 214 6.64 -2.43 -2.87
N ASN A 215 6.52 -3.43 -2.01
CA ASN A 215 7.59 -3.89 -1.13
C ASN A 215 8.21 -5.19 -1.63
N ALA A 216 9.14 -5.08 -2.58
CA ALA A 216 9.78 -6.22 -3.25
C ALA A 216 10.56 -7.13 -2.29
N HIS A 217 11.04 -6.60 -1.16
CA HIS A 217 11.81 -7.33 -0.16
C HIS A 217 10.94 -7.94 0.96
N GLU A 218 9.64 -7.78 0.92
CA GLU A 218 8.72 -8.31 1.92
C GLU A 218 7.94 -9.51 1.38
N GLY A 219 7.40 -10.32 2.29
CA GLY A 219 6.74 -11.57 1.93
C GLY A 219 7.66 -12.51 1.15
N THR A 220 7.17 -13.04 0.05
CA THR A 220 7.99 -13.78 -0.92
C THR A 220 8.81 -12.77 -1.71
N ARG A 221 10.09 -12.63 -1.37
CA ARG A 221 10.99 -11.68 -2.02
C ARG A 221 11.04 -11.92 -3.53
N GLY A 222 11.09 -10.84 -4.28
CA GLY A 222 11.21 -10.88 -5.73
C GLY A 222 10.84 -9.58 -6.39
N ASP A 223 11.12 -9.45 -7.68
CA ASP A 223 10.93 -8.23 -8.43
C ASP A 223 9.45 -7.81 -8.47
N ILE A 224 9.20 -6.50 -8.44
CA ILE A 224 7.89 -5.91 -8.72
C ILE A 224 8.01 -5.10 -10.01
N THR A 225 7.23 -5.44 -11.03
CA THR A 225 7.38 -4.82 -12.34
C THR A 225 6.05 -4.57 -13.06
N ASN A 226 6.04 -3.54 -13.92
CA ASN A 226 4.90 -3.24 -14.79
C ASN A 226 3.61 -2.96 -13.97
N ILE A 227 3.70 -2.04 -13.00
CA ILE A 227 2.57 -1.61 -12.19
C ILE A 227 2.18 -0.18 -12.57
N GLN A 228 0.90 0.03 -12.76
CA GLN A 228 0.30 1.35 -12.93
C GLN A 228 -0.53 1.70 -11.69
N ILE A 229 -0.27 2.88 -11.11
CA ILE A 229 -1.05 3.47 -10.01
C ILE A 229 -1.64 4.78 -10.53
N ASP A 230 -2.97 4.91 -10.53
CA ASP A 230 -3.65 6.04 -11.13
C ASP A 230 -4.85 6.52 -10.29
N GLY A 231 -4.84 7.77 -9.85
CA GLY A 231 -5.92 8.33 -9.05
C GLY A 231 -5.84 7.95 -7.56
N VAL A 232 -5.07 8.69 -6.80
CA VAL A 232 -4.99 8.60 -5.34
C VAL A 232 -5.50 9.91 -4.74
N PHE A 233 -6.49 9.84 -3.87
CA PHE A 233 -7.14 10.99 -3.23
C PHE A 233 -7.10 10.82 -1.71
N ALA A 234 -6.15 11.47 -1.05
CA ALA A 234 -5.90 11.26 0.38
C ALA A 234 -5.62 12.56 1.12
N GLU A 235 -6.30 12.80 2.22
CA GLU A 235 -6.06 13.94 3.11
C GLU A 235 -5.48 13.46 4.43
N ASN A 236 -4.38 14.10 4.87
CA ASN A 236 -3.69 13.75 6.11
C ASN A 236 -3.30 12.26 6.18
N CYS A 237 -2.82 11.73 5.07
CA CYS A 237 -2.35 10.36 4.94
C CYS A 237 -0.88 10.24 5.38
N HIS A 238 -0.44 9.04 5.75
CA HIS A 238 0.98 8.79 6.03
C HIS A 238 1.80 9.01 4.75
N SER A 239 1.58 8.18 3.74
CA SER A 239 2.19 8.32 2.42
C SER A 239 1.24 7.85 1.32
N ALA A 240 1.43 8.33 0.09
CA ALA A 240 0.66 7.85 -1.06
C ALA A 240 1.22 6.52 -1.57
N VAL A 241 2.51 6.50 -1.91
CA VAL A 241 3.15 5.33 -2.50
C VAL A 241 4.54 5.13 -1.90
N ARG A 242 4.80 3.91 -1.45
CA ARG A 242 6.12 3.43 -1.09
C ARG A 242 6.62 2.44 -2.12
N LEU A 243 7.85 2.63 -2.56
CA LEU A 243 8.62 1.68 -3.34
C LEU A 243 9.74 1.20 -2.43
N LEU A 244 9.81 -0.11 -2.14
CA LEU A 244 10.82 -0.68 -1.26
C LEU A 244 11.50 -1.86 -1.93
N THR A 245 12.83 -1.81 -1.95
CA THR A 245 13.68 -2.93 -2.36
C THR A 245 15.01 -2.90 -1.64
N VAL A 246 15.63 -4.05 -1.48
CA VAL A 246 16.95 -4.22 -0.85
C VAL A 246 17.93 -4.90 -1.82
N GLU A 247 17.48 -5.90 -2.56
CA GLU A 247 18.27 -6.67 -3.53
C GLU A 247 17.49 -6.91 -4.83
N GLU A 248 16.16 -6.88 -4.73
CA GLU A 248 15.22 -7.09 -5.81
C GLU A 248 15.11 -5.83 -6.69
N LYS A 249 14.34 -5.90 -7.76
CA LYS A 249 14.06 -4.76 -8.63
C LYS A 249 12.62 -4.29 -8.49
N VAL A 250 12.46 -2.97 -8.44
CA VAL A 250 11.17 -2.32 -8.64
C VAL A 250 11.29 -1.47 -9.89
N GLU A 251 10.65 -1.86 -10.99
CA GLU A 251 10.85 -1.20 -12.27
C GLU A 251 9.62 -1.19 -13.18
N HIS A 252 9.61 -0.28 -14.14
CA HIS A 252 8.46 -0.04 -15.03
C HIS A 252 7.20 0.30 -14.22
N ILE A 253 7.33 1.27 -13.32
CA ILE A 253 6.23 1.75 -12.49
C ILE A 253 5.78 3.12 -13.01
N HIS A 254 4.48 3.26 -13.19
CA HIS A 254 3.86 4.53 -13.54
C HIS A 254 2.89 4.96 -12.43
N ILE A 255 3.08 6.17 -11.88
CA ILE A 255 2.24 6.74 -10.83
C ILE A 255 1.69 8.06 -11.33
N SER A 256 0.36 8.18 -11.41
CA SER A 256 -0.29 9.37 -11.94
C SER A 256 -1.51 9.80 -11.13
N ASN A 257 -1.88 11.08 -11.26
CA ASN A 257 -3.09 11.63 -10.65
C ASN A 257 -3.15 11.45 -9.13
N VAL A 258 -2.11 11.90 -8.42
CA VAL A 258 -2.05 11.84 -6.95
C VAL A 258 -2.42 13.19 -6.36
N TYR A 259 -3.45 13.23 -5.53
CA TYR A 259 -3.98 14.44 -4.90
C TYR A 259 -4.05 14.24 -3.40
N GLY A 260 -3.30 15.04 -2.62
CA GLY A 260 -3.40 14.87 -1.19
C GLY A 260 -2.42 15.64 -0.32
N THR A 261 -2.55 15.39 0.99
CA THR A 261 -1.63 15.89 2.00
C THR A 261 -1.07 14.74 2.82
N TYR A 262 0.24 14.79 3.10
CA TYR A 262 0.98 13.68 3.66
C TYR A 262 1.86 14.13 4.83
N TYR A 263 1.76 13.46 5.97
CA TYR A 263 2.61 13.80 7.11
C TYR A 263 3.98 13.10 7.05
N GLN A 264 4.14 12.01 6.29
CA GLN A 264 5.41 11.37 6.03
C GLN A 264 5.97 11.88 4.68
N TYR A 265 5.92 11.12 3.63
CA TYR A 265 6.24 11.51 2.25
C TYR A 265 5.03 11.28 1.34
N CYS A 266 5.03 11.84 0.15
CA CYS A 266 4.04 11.47 -0.86
C CYS A 266 4.49 10.19 -1.57
N ILE A 267 5.71 10.20 -2.13
CA ILE A 267 6.28 9.04 -2.82
C ILE A 267 7.71 8.79 -2.28
N GLY A 268 7.96 7.56 -1.80
CA GLY A 268 9.24 7.17 -1.23
C GLY A 268 9.92 6.05 -2.00
N PHE A 269 11.18 6.27 -2.39
CA PHE A 269 12.09 5.24 -2.88
C PHE A 269 12.94 4.80 -1.69
N THR A 270 12.66 3.63 -1.14
CA THR A 270 13.21 3.26 0.17
C THR A 270 13.94 1.92 0.12
N LYS A 271 14.99 1.82 0.91
CA LYS A 271 15.64 0.56 1.22
C LYS A 271 15.18 0.02 2.57
N TYR A 272 14.94 0.89 3.54
CA TYR A 272 14.46 0.67 4.90
C TYR A 272 15.32 -0.31 5.73
N TYR A 273 15.51 -1.54 5.26
CA TYR A 273 16.25 -2.58 5.99
C TYR A 273 17.75 -2.32 5.95
N PRO A 274 18.47 -2.47 7.09
CA PRO A 274 19.91 -2.30 7.13
C PRO A 274 20.65 -3.40 6.35
N GLY A 275 21.85 -3.09 5.87
CA GLY A 275 22.68 -4.03 5.12
C GLY A 275 23.52 -3.31 4.06
N GLU A 276 24.49 -4.02 3.48
CA GLU A 276 25.40 -3.47 2.47
C GLU A 276 24.83 -3.48 1.06
N THR A 277 23.67 -4.13 0.85
CA THR A 277 23.01 -4.21 -0.44
C THR A 277 22.44 -2.86 -0.87
N THR A 278 22.15 -2.74 -2.15
CA THR A 278 21.60 -1.52 -2.77
C THR A 278 20.18 -1.76 -3.22
N GLY A 279 19.25 -0.92 -2.79
CA GLY A 279 17.89 -0.92 -3.31
C GLY A 279 17.86 -0.42 -4.76
N TYR A 280 17.30 -1.20 -5.68
CA TYR A 280 17.31 -0.93 -7.11
C TYR A 280 15.92 -0.56 -7.65
N PHE A 281 15.85 0.62 -8.26
CA PHE A 281 14.67 1.14 -8.94
C PHE A 281 14.97 1.40 -10.41
N GLY A 282 14.24 0.75 -11.32
CA GLY A 282 14.46 0.86 -12.76
C GLY A 282 13.85 2.12 -13.39
N ALA A 283 13.01 1.95 -14.39
CA ALA A 283 12.28 3.05 -15.01
C ALA A 283 10.99 3.36 -14.24
N ILE A 284 10.89 4.58 -13.71
CA ILE A 284 9.75 5.05 -12.91
C ILE A 284 9.30 6.42 -13.43
N SER A 285 8.01 6.59 -13.63
CA SER A 285 7.43 7.87 -14.03
C SER A 285 6.34 8.33 -13.06
N LEU A 286 6.40 9.60 -12.70
CA LEU A 286 5.45 10.31 -11.84
C LEU A 286 4.83 11.43 -12.65
N ASP A 287 3.50 11.47 -12.74
CA ASP A 287 2.81 12.48 -13.53
C ASP A 287 1.57 13.03 -12.81
N ASN A 288 1.35 14.33 -12.93
CA ASN A 288 0.20 15.03 -12.38
C ASN A 288 0.02 14.79 -10.87
N ILE A 289 0.99 15.25 -10.09
CA ILE A 289 1.02 15.11 -8.63
C ILE A 289 0.68 16.45 -7.98
N HIS A 290 -0.39 16.49 -7.20
CA HIS A 290 -0.80 17.64 -6.39
C HIS A 290 -0.65 17.27 -4.91
N ALA A 291 0.49 17.56 -4.31
CA ALA A 291 0.81 17.12 -2.96
C ALA A 291 1.36 18.25 -2.09
N ALA A 292 1.01 18.21 -0.81
CA ALA A 292 1.57 19.07 0.21
C ALA A 292 1.78 18.31 1.52
N LYS A 293 2.44 18.96 2.50
CA LYS A 293 2.60 18.39 3.84
C LYS A 293 1.32 18.55 4.65
N SER A 294 1.07 17.64 5.56
CA SER A 294 0.02 17.75 6.57
C SER A 294 0.60 17.80 7.98
N PHE A 295 -0.21 18.23 8.93
CA PHE A 295 0.13 18.16 10.33
C PHE A 295 0.11 16.70 10.80
N ARG A 296 1.07 16.35 11.66
CA ARG A 296 1.01 15.09 12.40
C ARG A 296 0.07 15.25 13.58
N LEU A 297 -0.85 14.32 13.72
CA LEU A 297 -1.59 14.17 14.96
C LEU A 297 -0.72 13.47 16.01
N PRO A 298 -0.92 13.73 17.32
CA PRO A 298 -0.13 13.08 18.37
C PRO A 298 -0.14 11.55 18.30
N ILE A 299 -1.26 10.96 17.90
CA ILE A 299 -1.37 9.51 17.72
C ILE A 299 -0.55 9.00 16.54
N GLN A 300 -0.41 9.79 15.47
CA GLN A 300 0.43 9.46 14.31
C GLN A 300 1.92 9.57 14.64
N GLU A 301 2.29 10.49 15.55
CA GLU A 301 3.68 10.59 16.02
C GLU A 301 4.09 9.43 16.92
N ALA A 302 3.14 8.81 17.60
CA ALA A 302 3.42 7.76 18.59
C ALA A 302 4.11 6.54 17.98
N HIS A 303 3.80 6.18 16.74
CA HIS A 303 4.37 5.01 16.07
C HIS A 303 5.61 5.32 15.23
N MET A 304 5.93 6.58 14.98
CA MET A 304 7.09 6.91 14.16
C MET A 304 8.40 6.61 14.88
N GLN A 305 9.18 5.69 14.33
CA GLN A 305 10.46 5.25 14.89
C GLN A 305 11.49 6.39 15.01
N ASN A 306 11.35 7.43 14.20
CA ASN A 306 12.21 8.58 14.24
C ASN A 306 11.41 9.89 14.20
N LYS A 307 11.00 10.36 15.37
CA LYS A 307 10.18 11.57 15.55
C LYS A 307 10.86 12.85 15.06
N THR A 308 12.18 12.84 14.87
CA THR A 308 12.96 14.01 14.43
C THR A 308 13.16 14.07 12.92
N ARG A 309 12.91 12.98 12.18
CA ARG A 309 13.04 12.99 10.74
C ARG A 309 11.89 13.73 10.08
N HIS A 310 12.26 14.66 9.24
CA HIS A 310 11.35 15.37 8.35
C HIS A 310 11.56 14.83 6.94
N PHE A 311 10.54 14.19 6.38
CA PHE A 311 10.60 13.60 5.05
C PHE A 311 10.11 14.59 4.00
N PRO A 312 10.77 14.66 2.84
CA PRO A 312 10.30 15.44 1.70
C PRO A 312 9.00 14.84 1.14
N LEU A 313 8.44 15.43 0.09
CA LEU A 313 7.30 14.82 -0.60
C LEU A 313 7.73 13.70 -1.54
N ILE A 314 8.83 13.87 -2.28
CA ILE A 314 9.47 12.80 -3.03
C ILE A 314 10.83 12.53 -2.43
N TRP A 315 11.05 11.29 -2.02
CA TRP A 315 12.22 10.92 -1.22
C TRP A 315 12.98 9.75 -1.82
N MET A 316 14.27 9.97 -2.12
CA MET A 316 15.22 8.93 -2.45
C MET A 316 16.12 8.68 -1.24
N GLN A 317 15.89 7.58 -0.54
CA GLN A 317 16.60 7.21 0.69
C GLN A 317 18.04 6.80 0.43
N ASP A 318 18.91 7.00 1.42
CA ASP A 318 20.28 6.45 1.47
C ASP A 318 20.30 4.94 1.11
N GLY A 319 21.28 4.54 0.31
CA GLY A 319 21.45 3.17 -0.14
C GLY A 319 20.54 2.76 -1.32
N THR A 320 19.89 3.72 -1.98
CA THR A 320 19.08 3.46 -3.17
C THR A 320 19.78 3.88 -4.47
N VAL A 321 19.50 3.13 -5.55
CA VAL A 321 19.86 3.50 -6.92
C VAL A 321 18.61 3.55 -7.77
N VAL A 322 18.33 4.73 -8.32
CA VAL A 322 17.23 4.98 -9.26
C VAL A 322 17.81 5.19 -10.66
N LYS A 323 17.47 4.32 -11.61
CA LYS A 323 18.02 4.38 -12.96
C LYS A 323 17.44 5.53 -13.78
N ASN A 324 16.14 5.55 -13.95
CA ASN A 324 15.43 6.58 -14.71
C ASN A 324 14.21 7.02 -13.93
N LEU A 325 14.15 8.28 -13.56
CA LEU A 325 13.01 8.89 -12.90
C LEU A 325 12.56 10.11 -13.70
N SER A 326 11.33 10.11 -14.18
CA SER A 326 10.65 11.32 -14.64
C SER A 326 9.64 11.80 -13.61
N ILE A 327 9.60 13.10 -13.40
CA ILE A 327 8.65 13.80 -12.53
C ILE A 327 8.06 14.93 -13.38
N GLU A 328 6.79 14.77 -13.76
CA GLU A 328 6.10 15.69 -14.66
C GLU A 328 4.87 16.27 -13.98
N HIS A 329 4.62 17.56 -14.15
CA HIS A 329 3.45 18.26 -13.60
C HIS A 329 3.29 18.04 -12.08
N PHE A 330 4.32 18.40 -11.32
CA PHE A 330 4.27 18.35 -9.86
C PHE A 330 3.88 19.71 -9.30
N HIS A 331 2.73 19.80 -8.62
CA HIS A 331 2.20 21.03 -8.06
C HIS A 331 2.11 20.94 -6.54
N ARG A 332 2.82 21.82 -5.84
CA ARG A 332 2.81 21.93 -4.40
C ARG A 332 2.25 23.26 -3.94
N ARG A 333 1.24 23.20 -3.09
CA ARG A 333 0.75 24.38 -2.36
C ARG A 333 0.94 24.15 -0.87
N GLU A 334 1.97 24.80 -0.29
CA GLU A 334 2.47 24.48 1.05
C GLU A 334 1.99 25.49 2.09
N TYR A 335 1.35 25.01 3.15
CA TYR A 335 0.87 25.82 4.28
C TYR A 335 1.42 25.36 5.63
N VAL A 336 2.01 24.17 5.73
CA VAL A 336 2.25 23.48 6.99
C VAL A 336 3.74 23.30 7.29
N ASN A 337 4.48 22.65 6.39
CA ASN A 337 5.87 22.30 6.63
C ASN A 337 6.71 22.52 5.37
N PRO A 338 7.54 23.59 5.33
CA PRO A 338 8.33 23.99 4.17
C PRO A 338 9.61 23.14 4.00
N ILE A 339 9.55 21.84 4.25
CA ILE A 339 10.64 20.92 3.93
C ILE A 339 10.75 20.70 2.42
N ASP A 340 11.84 20.12 1.95
CA ASP A 340 12.08 19.84 0.53
C ASP A 340 10.89 19.22 -0.18
N THR A 341 10.66 19.59 -1.43
CA THR A 341 9.69 18.90 -2.29
C THR A 341 10.28 17.59 -2.77
N ILE A 342 11.49 17.62 -3.32
CA ILE A 342 12.24 16.46 -3.80
C ILE A 342 13.57 16.42 -3.07
N ARG A 343 13.96 15.25 -2.53
CA ARG A 343 15.26 15.10 -1.89
C ARG A 343 15.93 13.78 -2.27
N VAL A 344 17.21 13.90 -2.65
CA VAL A 344 18.14 12.79 -2.83
C VAL A 344 19.06 12.75 -1.62
N ASP A 345 18.93 11.73 -0.78
CA ASP A 345 19.74 11.60 0.44
C ASP A 345 21.19 11.28 0.12
N LYS A 346 22.09 11.57 1.09
CA LYS A 346 23.50 11.18 1.01
C LYS A 346 23.60 9.66 0.87
N GLY A 347 24.32 9.18 -0.13
CA GLY A 347 24.43 7.75 -0.43
C GLY A 347 23.36 7.20 -1.40
N ALA A 348 22.35 8.00 -1.72
CA ALA A 348 21.47 7.69 -2.84
C ALA A 348 22.09 8.10 -4.19
N CYS A 349 21.77 7.35 -5.24
CA CYS A 349 22.20 7.64 -6.61
C CYS A 349 21.03 7.65 -7.56
N VAL A 350 20.87 8.73 -8.33
CA VAL A 350 19.92 8.82 -9.45
C VAL A 350 20.70 8.94 -10.75
N GLU A 351 20.59 7.96 -11.65
CA GLU A 351 21.33 7.99 -12.89
C GLU A 351 20.77 9.02 -13.88
N GLN A 352 19.46 9.02 -14.06
CA GLN A 352 18.77 10.01 -14.89
C GLN A 352 17.54 10.54 -14.14
N LEU A 353 17.55 11.82 -13.86
CA LEU A 353 16.42 12.54 -13.27
C LEU A 353 15.93 13.59 -14.26
N TRP A 354 14.68 13.49 -14.64
CA TRP A 354 14.00 14.48 -15.46
C TRP A 354 12.86 15.12 -14.67
N ILE A 355 12.86 16.45 -14.58
CA ILE A 355 11.83 17.23 -13.90
C ILE A 355 11.25 18.21 -14.91
N LEU A 356 9.94 18.10 -15.16
CA LEU A 356 9.18 18.96 -16.04
C LEU A 356 8.02 19.58 -15.25
N ASP A 357 7.91 20.90 -15.29
CA ASP A 357 6.81 21.66 -14.65
C ASP A 357 6.64 21.32 -13.15
N LEU A 358 7.64 21.72 -12.36
CA LEU A 358 7.58 21.69 -10.90
C LEU A 358 7.19 23.06 -10.36
N SER A 359 5.96 23.21 -9.91
CA SER A 359 5.46 24.45 -9.30
C SER A 359 5.32 24.37 -7.79
N LEU A 360 5.65 25.47 -7.11
CA LEU A 360 5.57 25.60 -5.67
C LEU A 360 4.97 26.97 -5.29
N GLU A 361 3.82 26.93 -4.64
CA GLU A 361 3.24 28.07 -3.93
C GLU A 361 3.50 27.89 -2.43
N ASN A 362 4.46 28.60 -1.88
CA ASN A 362 4.80 28.50 -0.47
C ASN A 362 4.14 29.62 0.33
N HIS A 363 3.19 29.28 1.18
CA HIS A 363 2.47 30.18 2.07
C HIS A 363 3.02 30.17 3.50
N THR A 364 4.11 29.47 3.75
CA THR A 364 4.79 29.49 5.06
C THR A 364 5.74 30.70 5.15
N GLN A 365 6.24 30.98 6.35
CA GLN A 365 7.23 32.06 6.57
C GLN A 365 8.68 31.62 6.30
N SER A 366 8.89 30.35 5.99
CA SER A 366 10.22 29.75 5.83
C SER A 366 10.47 29.34 4.37
N HIS A 367 11.74 29.26 4.01
CA HIS A 367 12.16 28.76 2.71
C HIS A 367 11.72 27.30 2.53
N CYS A 368 11.26 26.97 1.33
CA CYS A 368 10.78 25.64 0.96
C CYS A 368 11.50 25.20 -0.32
N PRO A 369 12.52 24.33 -0.22
CA PRO A 369 13.27 23.89 -1.39
C PRO A 369 12.43 23.08 -2.37
N LYS A 370 12.67 23.29 -3.67
CA LYS A 370 12.07 22.47 -4.73
C LYS A 370 12.83 21.15 -4.92
N LEU A 371 14.14 21.23 -5.04
CA LEU A 371 15.02 20.06 -5.17
C LEU A 371 16.25 20.24 -4.27
N THR A 372 16.47 19.29 -3.39
CA THR A 372 17.68 19.21 -2.56
C THR A 372 18.44 17.92 -2.89
N ASN A 373 19.71 18.06 -3.29
CA ASN A 373 20.58 16.93 -3.56
C ASN A 373 21.72 16.85 -2.53
N HIS A 374 21.75 15.78 -1.76
CA HIS A 374 22.87 15.41 -0.90
C HIS A 374 23.63 14.18 -1.42
N GLY A 375 23.05 13.46 -2.39
CA GLY A 375 23.58 12.24 -2.99
C GLY A 375 24.31 12.49 -4.32
N THR A 376 24.09 11.58 -5.25
CA THR A 376 24.64 11.67 -6.61
C THR A 376 23.55 11.64 -7.64
N ILE A 377 23.53 12.64 -8.54
CA ILE A 377 22.69 12.64 -9.73
C ILE A 377 23.64 12.64 -10.94
N GLN A 378 23.63 11.58 -11.77
CA GLN A 378 24.52 11.49 -12.92
C GLN A 378 24.08 12.44 -14.04
N THR A 379 22.77 12.50 -14.31
CA THR A 379 22.22 13.47 -15.28
C THR A 379 20.92 14.03 -14.71
N LEU A 380 20.89 15.35 -14.55
CA LEU A 380 19.70 16.11 -14.20
C LEU A 380 19.26 16.97 -15.39
N ARG A 381 18.03 16.76 -15.83
CA ARG A 381 17.38 17.63 -16.82
C ARG A 381 16.15 18.27 -16.17
N THR A 382 16.07 19.58 -16.28
CA THR A 382 14.90 20.32 -15.75
C THR A 382 14.33 21.23 -16.82
N GLU A 383 13.02 21.35 -16.87
CA GLU A 383 12.29 22.34 -17.61
C GLU A 383 11.36 23.09 -16.65
N GLY A 384 11.54 24.40 -16.54
CA GLY A 384 10.81 25.22 -15.57
C GLY A 384 11.37 25.19 -14.14
N LEU A 385 12.51 24.55 -13.90
CA LEU A 385 13.26 24.61 -12.63
C LEU A 385 14.69 25.07 -12.92
N PRO A 386 15.01 26.36 -12.69
CA PRO A 386 16.34 26.92 -12.97
C PRO A 386 17.39 26.42 -11.95
N ALA A 387 18.66 26.45 -12.37
CA ALA A 387 19.76 25.89 -11.58
C ALA A 387 19.94 26.55 -10.19
N GLU A 388 19.62 27.83 -10.06
CA GLU A 388 19.69 28.58 -8.81
C GLU A 388 18.63 28.16 -7.76
N GLU A 389 17.58 27.46 -8.16
CA GLU A 389 16.58 26.89 -7.27
C GLU A 389 16.90 25.44 -6.84
N ILE A 390 18.05 24.91 -7.24
CA ILE A 390 18.52 23.58 -6.88
C ILE A 390 19.52 23.69 -5.73
N GLU A 391 19.16 23.18 -4.57
CA GLU A 391 20.08 23.09 -3.44
C GLU A 391 20.95 21.84 -3.57
N ASN A 392 22.25 22.02 -3.82
CA ASN A 392 23.16 20.92 -4.06
C ASN A 392 24.35 20.92 -3.10
N THR A 393 24.41 19.94 -2.23
CA THR A 393 25.58 19.63 -1.39
C THR A 393 26.23 18.30 -1.74
N GLY A 394 25.64 17.57 -2.67
CA GLY A 394 26.14 16.32 -3.25
C GLY A 394 26.85 16.52 -4.58
N VAL A 395 26.63 15.60 -5.51
CA VAL A 395 27.24 15.61 -6.83
C VAL A 395 26.15 15.62 -7.91
N ILE A 396 26.21 16.56 -8.84
CA ILE A 396 25.47 16.54 -10.10
C ILE A 396 26.53 16.53 -11.22
N VAL A 397 26.62 15.42 -11.96
CA VAL A 397 27.65 15.27 -12.99
C VAL A 397 27.31 16.05 -14.25
N ASN A 398 26.08 15.91 -14.73
CA ASN A 398 25.59 16.62 -15.91
C ASN A 398 24.29 17.35 -15.56
N LEU A 399 24.28 18.67 -15.70
CA LEU A 399 23.09 19.51 -15.47
C LEU A 399 22.65 20.18 -16.78
N ARG A 400 21.36 20.12 -17.08
CA ARG A 400 20.72 20.80 -18.20
C ARG A 400 19.40 21.41 -17.72
N CYS A 401 19.36 22.73 -17.59
CA CYS A 401 18.16 23.49 -17.26
C CYS A 401 17.70 24.28 -18.51
N THR A 402 16.41 24.19 -18.84
CA THR A 402 15.78 24.91 -19.95
C THR A 402 14.53 25.65 -19.49
#